data_25040947dbf96414b3ff9e830be0d20e
#
_entry.id   25040947dbf96414b3ff9e830be0d20e
#
_cell.length_a   1.000
_cell.length_b   1.000
_cell.length_c   1.000
_cell.angle_alpha   90.00
_cell.angle_beta   90.00
_cell.angle_gamma   90.00
#
_symmetry.space_group_name_H-M   'P 1'
#
loop_
_entity.id
_entity.type
_entity.pdbx_description
1 polymer ?
#
loop_
_entity_poly.entity_id
_entity_poly.type
_entity_poly.pdbx_seq_one_letter_code
_entity_poly.pdbx_strand_id
1 'polypeptide(L)'
;MLKPAALGGLFIGILSALPIIGWANCCCCLWIVSGGVLAAYVAGLNRPVSVTPGEGAILGGAAGIIGAFVWIPLTIVMDALLMPLQNAVVGSILQNARDLPPEARDVLEGLREPGSAVGRYVVGFMFMFFAGTVFGALGGLLAAMFLRKDVPPALGGQTPPPPPPPFEPPPLLPAE
;
A
#
# COMPACT_ATOMS: atom_id res chain seq x y z
N MET A 1 -1.55 -11.73 8.30
CA MET A 1 -1.68 -10.90 7.10
C MET A 1 -2.24 -9.50 7.37
N LEU A 2 -3.20 -9.33 8.31
CA LEU A 2 -3.82 -8.02 8.56
C LEU A 2 -2.86 -6.94 9.08
N LYS A 3 -1.96 -7.27 10.01
CA LYS A 3 -1.02 -6.29 10.60
C LYS A 3 -0.10 -5.59 9.57
N PRO A 4 0.58 -6.32 8.66
CA PRO A 4 1.39 -5.68 7.62
C PRO A 4 0.57 -4.78 6.69
N ALA A 5 -0.61 -5.24 6.25
CA ALA A 5 -1.50 -4.46 5.40
C ALA A 5 -2.02 -3.20 6.12
N ALA A 6 -2.34 -3.30 7.42
CA ALA A 6 -2.75 -2.15 8.21
C ALA A 6 -1.64 -1.09 8.35
N LEU A 7 -0.40 -1.49 8.57
CA LEU A 7 0.74 -0.56 8.64
C LEU A 7 0.96 0.15 7.30
N GLY A 8 0.95 -0.61 6.19
CA GLY A 8 1.04 -0.02 4.85
C GLY A 8 -0.13 0.92 4.55
N GLY A 9 -1.35 0.53 4.94
CA GLY A 9 -2.55 1.35 4.74
C GLY A 9 -2.56 2.63 5.58
N LEU A 10 -2.15 2.57 6.84
CA LEU A 10 -1.95 3.76 7.68
C LEU A 10 -0.94 4.72 7.04
N PHE A 11 0.18 4.19 6.57
CA PHE A 11 1.20 4.98 5.88
C PHE A 11 0.62 5.69 4.65
N ILE A 12 -0.09 4.95 3.77
CA ILE A 12 -0.76 5.51 2.59
C ILE A 12 -1.75 6.60 3.00
N GLY A 13 -2.66 6.29 3.92
CA GLY A 13 -3.75 7.20 4.30
C GLY A 13 -3.25 8.49 4.93
N ILE A 14 -2.28 8.39 5.84
CA ILE A 14 -1.71 9.56 6.53
C ILE A 14 -0.96 10.47 5.53
N LEU A 15 -0.04 9.92 4.76
CA LEU A 15 0.77 10.73 3.84
C LEU A 15 -0.04 11.31 2.69
N SER A 16 -1.06 10.58 2.21
CA SER A 16 -1.94 11.07 1.15
C SER A 16 -2.94 12.13 1.64
N ALA A 17 -3.26 12.17 2.94
CA ALA A 17 -4.15 13.17 3.52
C ALA A 17 -3.46 14.53 3.77
N LEU A 18 -2.13 14.56 3.88
CA LEU A 18 -1.38 15.79 4.12
C LEU A 18 -1.31 16.63 2.84
N PRO A 19 -1.73 17.93 2.87
CA PRO A 19 -1.93 18.72 1.65
C PRO A 19 -0.65 18.89 0.81
N ILE A 20 0.50 19.15 1.41
CA ILE A 20 1.77 19.34 0.70
C ILE A 20 2.37 18.00 0.28
N ILE A 21 2.38 17.04 1.19
CA ILE A 21 2.99 15.72 1.00
C ILE A 21 2.14 14.88 0.03
N GLY A 22 0.81 15.02 0.08
CA GLY A 22 -0.14 14.35 -0.81
C GLY A 22 0.08 14.68 -2.28
N TRP A 23 0.63 15.85 -2.61
CA TRP A 23 0.99 16.23 -3.99
C TRP A 23 1.99 15.27 -4.64
N ALA A 24 2.84 14.61 -3.86
CA ALA A 24 3.75 13.58 -4.38
C ALA A 24 3.02 12.37 -4.98
N ASN A 25 1.73 12.16 -4.66
CA ASN A 25 0.90 11.15 -5.33
C ASN A 25 0.62 11.49 -6.80
N CYS A 26 0.71 12.77 -7.20
CA CYS A 26 0.65 13.16 -8.60
C CYS A 26 1.83 12.60 -9.41
N CYS A 27 2.97 12.34 -8.78
CA CYS A 27 4.14 11.71 -9.38
C CYS A 27 4.05 10.18 -9.21
N CYS A 28 3.20 9.51 -10.01
CA CYS A 28 3.08 8.04 -10.06
C CYS A 28 2.61 7.38 -8.76
N CYS A 29 1.72 8.02 -8.00
CA CYS A 29 1.16 7.46 -6.77
C CYS A 29 2.23 7.01 -5.76
N LEU A 30 3.28 7.81 -5.59
CA LEU A 30 4.49 7.47 -4.84
C LEU A 30 4.21 6.90 -3.46
N TRP A 31 3.33 7.55 -2.68
CA TRP A 31 2.99 7.09 -1.32
C TRP A 31 2.19 5.81 -1.33
N ILE A 32 1.35 5.61 -2.34
CA ILE A 32 0.52 4.41 -2.49
C ILE A 32 1.41 3.21 -2.80
N VAL A 33 2.30 3.33 -3.78
CA VAL A 33 3.27 2.29 -4.14
C VAL A 33 4.18 1.98 -2.96
N SER A 34 4.72 3.01 -2.29
CA SER A 34 5.60 2.85 -1.13
C SER A 34 4.91 2.13 0.04
N GLY A 35 3.63 2.40 0.28
CA GLY A 35 2.85 1.71 1.31
C GLY A 35 2.59 0.25 0.96
N GLY A 36 2.37 -0.08 -0.32
CA GLY A 36 2.30 -1.45 -0.81
C GLY A 36 3.61 -2.21 -0.60
N VAL A 37 4.75 -1.56 -0.92
CA VAL A 37 6.09 -2.08 -0.64
C VAL A 37 6.28 -2.33 0.86
N LEU A 38 5.91 -1.36 1.70
CA LEU A 38 6.02 -1.46 3.15
C LEU A 38 5.21 -2.65 3.70
N ALA A 39 3.97 -2.84 3.22
CA ALA A 39 3.13 -3.96 3.63
C ALA A 39 3.78 -5.31 3.31
N ALA A 40 4.29 -5.49 2.09
CA ALA A 40 4.96 -6.72 1.68
C ALA A 40 6.29 -6.92 2.42
N TYR A 41 7.07 -5.87 2.64
CA TYR A 41 8.33 -5.89 3.38
C TYR A 41 8.12 -6.34 4.84
N VAL A 42 7.17 -5.70 5.55
CA VAL A 42 6.84 -6.05 6.94
C VAL A 42 6.33 -7.49 7.05
N ALA A 43 5.55 -7.96 6.06
CA ALA A 43 5.12 -9.36 6.01
C ALA A 43 6.29 -10.32 5.87
N GLY A 44 7.33 -9.95 5.13
CA GLY A 44 8.55 -10.74 4.93
C GLY A 44 9.49 -10.77 6.14
N LEU A 45 9.47 -9.76 7.02
CA LEU A 45 10.39 -9.69 8.17
C LEU A 45 10.23 -10.87 9.13
N ASN A 46 9.00 -11.31 9.38
CA ASN A 46 8.68 -12.32 10.38
C ASN A 46 8.47 -13.72 9.78
N ARG A 47 8.87 -13.92 8.53
CA ARG A 47 8.72 -15.21 7.84
C ARG A 47 10.08 -15.77 7.42
N PRO A 48 10.32 -17.09 7.60
CA PRO A 48 11.53 -17.73 7.09
C PRO A 48 11.54 -17.85 5.57
N VAL A 49 10.35 -17.86 4.93
CA VAL A 49 10.18 -18.00 3.48
C VAL A 49 9.85 -16.63 2.88
N SER A 50 10.35 -16.38 1.68
CA SER A 50 10.06 -15.15 0.92
C SER A 50 8.57 -15.01 0.66
N VAL A 51 8.09 -13.77 0.67
CA VAL A 51 6.72 -13.44 0.24
C VAL A 51 6.63 -13.71 -1.26
N THR A 52 5.62 -14.47 -1.68
CA THR A 52 5.39 -14.70 -3.11
C THR A 52 4.86 -13.44 -3.79
N PRO A 53 5.08 -13.24 -5.11
CA PRO A 53 4.56 -12.08 -5.83
C PRO A 53 3.04 -11.89 -5.68
N GLY A 54 2.30 -12.99 -5.70
CA GLY A 54 0.84 -12.96 -5.50
C GLY A 54 0.44 -12.52 -4.09
N GLU A 55 1.12 -13.01 -3.05
CA GLU A 55 0.89 -12.55 -1.67
C GLU A 55 1.27 -11.09 -1.50
N GLY A 56 2.37 -10.64 -2.11
CA GLY A 56 2.78 -9.25 -2.11
C GLY A 56 1.72 -8.33 -2.73
N ALA A 57 1.18 -8.73 -3.88
CA ALA A 57 0.11 -8.00 -4.55
C ALA A 57 -1.16 -7.91 -3.69
N ILE A 58 -1.57 -9.01 -3.06
CA ILE A 58 -2.74 -9.04 -2.16
C ILE A 58 -2.52 -8.13 -0.94
N LEU A 59 -1.35 -8.20 -0.32
CA LEU A 59 -1.00 -7.37 0.83
C LEU A 59 -0.95 -5.88 0.49
N GLY A 60 -0.35 -5.54 -0.65
CA GLY A 60 -0.28 -4.17 -1.14
C GLY A 60 -1.65 -3.63 -1.53
N GLY A 61 -2.47 -4.42 -2.21
CA GLY A 61 -3.85 -4.05 -2.55
C GLY A 61 -4.72 -3.85 -1.31
N ALA A 62 -4.61 -4.75 -0.32
CA ALA A 62 -5.30 -4.61 0.97
C ALA A 62 -4.83 -3.35 1.73
N ALA A 63 -3.53 -3.02 1.68
CA ALA A 63 -3.01 -1.78 2.24
C ALA A 63 -3.61 -0.55 1.54
N GLY A 64 -3.76 -0.58 0.22
CA GLY A 64 -4.40 0.48 -0.55
C GLY A 64 -5.87 0.71 -0.14
N ILE A 65 -6.63 -0.36 0.02
CA ILE A 65 -8.02 -0.30 0.51
C ILE A 65 -8.09 0.33 1.91
N ILE A 66 -7.28 -0.18 2.85
CA ILE A 66 -7.23 0.37 4.22
C ILE A 66 -6.80 1.83 4.18
N GLY A 67 -5.83 2.19 3.31
CA GLY A 67 -5.37 3.56 3.11
C GLY A 67 -6.49 4.51 2.68
N ALA A 68 -7.37 4.08 1.78
CA ALA A 68 -8.52 4.87 1.35
C ALA A 68 -9.50 5.15 2.50
N PHE A 69 -9.76 4.16 3.36
CA PHE A 69 -10.60 4.35 4.54
C PHE A 69 -9.97 5.24 5.61
N VAL A 70 -8.64 5.19 5.77
CA VAL A 70 -7.91 6.07 6.69
C VAL A 70 -7.83 7.49 6.15
N TRP A 71 -7.69 7.64 4.84
CA TRP A 71 -7.57 8.93 4.15
C TRP A 71 -8.79 9.83 4.36
N ILE A 72 -10.02 9.29 4.29
CA ILE A 72 -11.26 10.08 4.42
C ILE A 72 -11.33 10.89 5.73
N PRO A 73 -11.32 10.26 6.92
CA PRO A 73 -11.46 11.01 8.16
C PRO A 73 -10.32 12.00 8.37
N LEU A 74 -9.10 11.63 7.97
CA LEU A 74 -7.96 12.54 8.05
C LEU A 74 -8.13 13.76 7.14
N THR A 75 -8.58 13.57 5.90
CA THR A 75 -8.79 14.68 4.96
C THR A 75 -9.89 15.61 5.46
N ILE A 76 -10.99 15.08 6.01
CA ILE A 76 -12.05 15.91 6.60
C ILE A 76 -11.50 16.77 7.74
N VAL A 77 -10.69 16.17 8.63
CA VAL A 77 -10.08 16.90 9.76
C VAL A 77 -9.08 17.95 9.23
N MET A 78 -8.24 17.61 8.26
CA MET A 78 -7.29 18.55 7.65
C MET A 78 -8.00 19.70 6.95
N ASP A 79 -9.04 19.42 6.19
CA ASP A 79 -9.85 20.45 5.52
C ASP A 79 -10.48 21.39 6.55
N ALA A 80 -11.04 20.87 7.63
CA ALA A 80 -11.64 21.70 8.69
C ALA A 80 -10.60 22.60 9.37
N LEU A 81 -9.39 22.10 9.63
CA LEU A 81 -8.30 22.86 10.23
C LEU A 81 -7.72 23.92 9.29
N LEU A 82 -7.65 23.60 7.99
CA LEU A 82 -7.02 24.48 6.99
C LEU A 82 -8.03 25.37 6.25
N MET A 83 -9.34 25.21 6.50
CA MET A 83 -10.40 26.00 5.87
C MET A 83 -10.13 27.51 5.91
N PRO A 84 -9.74 28.13 7.04
CA PRO A 84 -9.47 29.59 7.05
C PRO A 84 -8.30 29.97 6.15
N LEU A 85 -7.25 29.15 6.08
CA LEU A 85 -6.09 29.39 5.22
C LEU A 85 -6.47 29.20 3.74
N GLN A 86 -7.20 28.14 3.40
CA GLN A 86 -7.67 27.90 2.04
C GLN A 86 -8.55 29.06 1.53
N ASN A 87 -9.48 29.54 2.37
CA ASN A 87 -10.33 30.67 2.04
C ASN A 87 -9.53 31.97 1.84
N ALA A 88 -8.48 32.20 2.63
CA ALA A 88 -7.60 33.35 2.47
C ALA A 88 -6.81 33.29 1.15
N VAL A 89 -6.25 32.10 0.82
CA VAL A 89 -5.50 31.88 -0.43
C VAL A 89 -6.40 32.05 -1.64
N VAL A 90 -7.55 31.38 -1.68
CA VAL A 90 -8.50 31.50 -2.81
C VAL A 90 -9.02 32.94 -2.92
N GLY A 91 -9.28 33.61 -1.79
CA GLY A 91 -9.68 35.01 -1.75
C GLY A 91 -8.62 35.94 -2.36
N SER A 92 -7.35 35.73 -2.02
CA SER A 92 -6.24 36.52 -2.58
C SER A 92 -6.06 36.27 -4.08
N ILE A 93 -6.22 35.04 -4.56
CA ILE A 93 -6.18 34.71 -5.98
C ILE A 93 -7.29 35.44 -6.73
N LEU A 94 -8.54 35.37 -6.25
CA LEU A 94 -9.69 36.04 -6.87
C LEU A 94 -9.55 37.56 -6.90
N GLN A 95 -8.96 38.16 -5.85
CA GLN A 95 -8.73 39.62 -5.79
C GLN A 95 -7.63 40.09 -6.75
N ASN A 96 -6.56 39.32 -6.88
CA ASN A 96 -5.40 39.70 -7.69
C ASN A 96 -5.52 39.27 -9.16
N ALA A 97 -6.35 38.30 -9.46
CA ALA A 97 -6.54 37.81 -10.82
C ALA A 97 -7.73 38.49 -11.50
N ARG A 98 -7.57 39.78 -11.82
CA ARG A 98 -8.61 40.58 -12.50
C ARG A 98 -8.93 40.09 -13.92
N ASP A 99 -8.00 39.36 -14.55
CA ASP A 99 -8.09 38.88 -15.93
C ASP A 99 -8.42 37.37 -16.02
N LEU A 100 -8.94 36.78 -14.95
CA LEU A 100 -9.42 35.37 -15.00
C LEU A 100 -10.64 35.26 -15.93
N PRO A 101 -10.64 34.29 -16.86
CA PRO A 101 -11.83 33.93 -17.63
C PRO A 101 -13.01 33.61 -16.68
N PRO A 102 -14.25 33.93 -17.07
CA PRO A 102 -15.42 33.68 -16.23
C PRO A 102 -15.53 32.23 -15.82
N GLU A 103 -15.20 31.27 -16.70
CA GLU A 103 -15.23 29.84 -16.41
C GLU A 103 -14.28 29.45 -15.26
N ALA A 104 -13.11 30.07 -15.18
CA ALA A 104 -12.15 29.82 -14.12
C ALA A 104 -12.61 30.40 -12.77
N ARG A 105 -13.35 31.51 -12.79
CA ARG A 105 -13.98 32.08 -11.58
C ARG A 105 -15.08 31.19 -11.05
N ASP A 106 -15.97 30.70 -11.92
CA ASP A 106 -17.06 29.81 -11.56
C ASP A 106 -16.53 28.53 -10.91
N VAL A 107 -15.44 27.95 -11.44
CA VAL A 107 -14.76 26.79 -10.84
C VAL A 107 -14.21 27.10 -9.45
N LEU A 108 -13.54 28.26 -9.29
CA LEU A 108 -12.98 28.66 -7.99
C LEU A 108 -14.06 28.96 -6.95
N GLU A 109 -15.16 29.56 -7.36
CA GLU A 109 -16.32 29.83 -6.49
C GLU A 109 -17.03 28.52 -6.14
N GLY A 110 -17.22 27.62 -7.09
CA GLY A 110 -17.79 26.29 -6.87
C GLY A 110 -17.00 25.44 -5.86
N LEU A 111 -15.68 25.62 -5.78
CA LEU A 111 -14.85 24.96 -4.77
C LEU A 111 -15.13 25.44 -3.33
N ARG A 112 -15.72 26.62 -3.17
CA ARG A 112 -16.10 27.19 -1.87
C ARG A 112 -17.47 26.76 -1.38
N GLU A 113 -18.32 26.25 -2.25
CA GLU A 113 -19.67 25.85 -1.89
C GLU A 113 -19.66 24.61 -0.98
N PRO A 114 -20.29 24.66 0.19
CA PRO A 114 -20.37 23.50 1.11
C PRO A 114 -21.02 22.27 0.47
N GLY A 115 -21.94 22.46 -0.46
CA GLY A 115 -22.62 21.38 -1.19
C GLY A 115 -21.69 20.54 -2.07
N SER A 116 -20.61 21.14 -2.57
CA SER A 116 -19.61 20.45 -3.39
C SER A 116 -18.67 19.56 -2.57
N ALA A 117 -18.57 19.78 -1.23
CA ALA A 117 -17.65 19.06 -0.37
C ALA A 117 -17.94 17.54 -0.33
N VAL A 118 -19.21 17.15 -0.21
CA VAL A 118 -19.60 15.74 -0.18
C VAL A 118 -19.24 15.06 -1.50
N GLY A 119 -19.54 15.68 -2.63
CA GLY A 119 -19.16 15.16 -3.96
C GLY A 119 -17.65 14.99 -4.08
N ARG A 120 -16.87 15.96 -3.62
CA ARG A 120 -15.41 15.92 -3.62
C ARG A 120 -14.85 14.77 -2.78
N TYR A 121 -15.40 14.52 -1.60
CA TYR A 121 -14.98 13.40 -0.76
C TYR A 121 -15.36 12.06 -1.36
N VAL A 122 -16.53 11.93 -1.97
CA VAL A 122 -16.95 10.69 -2.62
C VAL A 122 -16.07 10.38 -3.83
N VAL A 123 -15.83 11.37 -4.71
CA VAL A 123 -14.94 11.20 -5.86
C VAL A 123 -13.51 10.92 -5.42
N GLY A 124 -12.99 11.67 -4.44
CA GLY A 124 -11.66 11.46 -3.88
C GLY A 124 -11.51 10.06 -3.26
N PHE A 125 -12.51 9.59 -2.53
CA PHE A 125 -12.51 8.24 -1.97
C PHE A 125 -12.51 7.17 -3.06
N MET A 126 -13.37 7.30 -4.07
CA MET A 126 -13.41 6.36 -5.19
C MET A 126 -12.05 6.32 -5.88
N PHE A 127 -11.47 7.48 -6.17
CA PHE A 127 -10.14 7.55 -6.75
C PHE A 127 -9.08 6.87 -5.87
N MET A 128 -9.03 7.20 -4.57
CA MET A 128 -8.09 6.60 -3.63
C MET A 128 -8.31 5.09 -3.47
N PHE A 129 -9.56 4.64 -3.49
CA PHE A 129 -9.89 3.23 -3.39
C PHE A 129 -9.37 2.44 -4.60
N PHE A 130 -9.67 2.89 -5.82
CA PHE A 130 -9.23 2.21 -7.04
C PHE A 130 -7.72 2.36 -7.26
N ALA A 131 -7.20 3.59 -7.20
CA ALA A 131 -5.77 3.84 -7.36
C ALA A 131 -4.98 3.16 -6.24
N GLY A 132 -5.45 3.24 -4.99
CA GLY A 132 -4.85 2.58 -3.84
C GLY A 132 -4.75 1.07 -4.01
N THR A 133 -5.83 0.44 -4.47
CA THR A 133 -5.84 -1.01 -4.71
C THR A 133 -4.87 -1.41 -5.81
N VAL A 134 -4.91 -0.73 -6.96
CA VAL A 134 -4.09 -1.08 -8.13
C VAL A 134 -2.62 -0.78 -7.88
N PHE A 135 -2.28 0.45 -7.51
CA PHE A 135 -0.88 0.85 -7.31
C PHE A 135 -0.29 0.28 -6.02
N GLY A 136 -1.10 0.06 -4.99
CA GLY A 136 -0.69 -0.67 -3.79
C GLY A 136 -0.35 -2.12 -4.11
N ALA A 137 -1.17 -2.80 -4.91
CA ALA A 137 -0.89 -4.16 -5.38
C ALA A 137 0.41 -4.22 -6.21
N LEU A 138 0.62 -3.26 -7.11
CA LEU A 138 1.87 -3.14 -7.87
C LEU A 138 3.07 -2.95 -6.94
N GLY A 139 2.97 -2.06 -5.94
CA GLY A 139 4.02 -1.85 -4.94
C GLY A 139 4.37 -3.12 -4.17
N GLY A 140 3.35 -3.84 -3.70
CA GLY A 140 3.53 -5.10 -2.98
C GLY A 140 4.12 -6.22 -3.85
N LEU A 141 3.71 -6.29 -5.11
CA LEU A 141 4.26 -7.21 -6.10
C LEU A 141 5.75 -6.93 -6.37
N LEU A 142 6.09 -5.66 -6.60
CA LEU A 142 7.48 -5.23 -6.81
C LEU A 142 8.34 -5.57 -5.59
N ALA A 143 7.85 -5.28 -4.37
CA ALA A 143 8.57 -5.63 -3.14
C ALA A 143 8.85 -7.13 -3.06
N ALA A 144 7.84 -7.97 -3.36
CA ALA A 144 8.01 -9.43 -3.34
C ALA A 144 9.01 -9.93 -4.39
N MET A 145 9.12 -9.23 -5.52
CA MET A 145 10.08 -9.59 -6.57
C MET A 145 11.51 -9.17 -6.24
N PHE A 146 11.70 -7.95 -5.72
CA PHE A 146 13.03 -7.38 -5.47
C PHE A 146 13.59 -7.73 -4.08
N LEU A 147 12.74 -7.98 -3.08
CA LEU A 147 13.15 -8.32 -1.72
C LEU A 147 13.11 -9.83 -1.44
N ARG A 148 13.33 -10.65 -2.48
CA ARG A 148 13.44 -12.10 -2.30
C ARG A 148 14.62 -12.38 -1.39
N LYS A 149 14.37 -13.13 -0.33
CA LYS A 149 15.43 -13.75 0.45
C LYS A 149 15.96 -14.90 -0.42
N ASP A 150 17.24 -14.90 -0.72
CA ASP A 150 17.89 -16.10 -1.24
C ASP A 150 17.75 -17.16 -0.15
N VAL A 151 16.79 -18.06 -0.31
CA VAL A 151 16.75 -19.28 0.48
C VAL A 151 18.03 -20.01 0.02
N PRO A 152 19.01 -20.25 0.91
CA PRO A 152 20.14 -21.11 0.56
C PRO A 152 19.52 -22.37 -0.04
N PRO A 153 20.03 -22.90 -1.16
CA PRO A 153 19.50 -24.12 -1.71
C PRO A 153 19.39 -25.05 -0.53
N ALA A 154 18.15 -25.42 -0.18
CA ALA A 154 17.96 -26.46 0.82
C ALA A 154 19.01 -27.49 0.46
N LEU A 155 19.80 -27.95 1.43
CA LEU A 155 20.77 -29.03 1.21
C LEU A 155 19.98 -30.25 0.70
N GLY A 156 19.36 -30.06 -0.44
CA GLY A 156 18.54 -30.98 -1.22
C GLY A 156 19.42 -31.89 -2.05
N GLY A 157 20.53 -32.19 -1.48
CA GLY A 157 21.41 -33.26 -1.87
C GLY A 157 21.58 -34.30 -0.78
N GLN A 158 20.76 -34.25 0.27
CA GLN A 158 20.58 -35.45 1.06
C GLN A 158 19.70 -36.38 0.24
N THR A 159 20.33 -37.13 -0.66
CA THR A 159 19.79 -38.42 -1.08
C THR A 159 19.22 -39.07 0.17
N PRO A 160 17.96 -39.52 0.15
CA PRO A 160 17.41 -40.26 1.29
C PRO A 160 18.46 -41.30 1.72
N PRO A 161 18.73 -41.43 3.01
CA PRO A 161 19.74 -42.38 3.45
C PRO A 161 19.45 -43.69 2.76
N PRO A 162 20.48 -44.38 2.25
CA PRO A 162 20.30 -45.66 1.54
C PRO A 162 19.45 -46.57 2.43
N PRO A 163 18.52 -47.31 1.85
CA PRO A 163 17.69 -48.22 2.59
C PRO A 163 18.61 -49.11 3.45
N PRO A 164 18.21 -49.37 4.74
CA PRO A 164 19.02 -50.22 5.59
C PRO A 164 19.29 -51.55 4.84
N PRO A 165 20.51 -52.10 5.00
CA PRO A 165 20.85 -53.35 4.36
C PRO A 165 19.81 -54.41 4.70
N PRO A 166 19.52 -55.33 3.76
CA PRO A 166 18.59 -56.46 4.05
C PRO A 166 19.03 -57.18 5.33
N PHE A 167 18.07 -57.49 6.16
CA PHE A 167 18.32 -58.20 7.41
C PHE A 167 18.92 -59.54 7.06
N GLU A 168 20.23 -59.71 7.20
CA GLU A 168 20.85 -61.05 7.13
C GLU A 168 20.48 -61.77 8.42
N PRO A 169 19.75 -62.92 8.32
CA PRO A 169 19.47 -63.70 9.48
C PRO A 169 20.78 -64.22 10.10
N PRO A 170 20.91 -64.24 11.42
CA PRO A 170 22.12 -64.75 12.04
C PRO A 170 22.44 -66.19 11.56
N PRO A 171 23.72 -66.51 11.34
CA PRO A 171 24.11 -67.83 10.90
C PRO A 171 23.62 -68.89 11.90
N LEU A 172 22.95 -69.92 11.37
CA LEU A 172 22.48 -71.01 12.16
C LEU A 172 23.71 -71.70 12.83
N LEU A 173 23.70 -71.71 14.15
CA LEU A 173 24.73 -72.44 14.88
C LEU A 173 24.68 -73.92 14.48
N PRO A 174 25.82 -74.60 14.26
CA PRO A 174 25.84 -76.01 13.97
C PRO A 174 25.26 -76.76 15.16
N ALA A 175 24.34 -77.70 14.89
CA ALA A 175 23.79 -78.62 15.92
C ALA A 175 24.89 -79.58 16.32
N GLU A 176 25.22 -79.60 17.66
CA GLU A 176 26.02 -80.59 18.29
C GLU A 176 25.19 -81.86 18.55
#